data_fc8a188728a4dd1f662b20b1a2549328
#
_entry.id   fc8a188728a4dd1f662b20b1a2549328
#
_cell.length_a   1.000
_cell.length_b   1.000
_cell.length_c   1.000
_cell.angle_alpha   90.00
_cell.angle_beta   90.00
_cell.angle_gamma   90.00
#
_symmetry.space_group_name_H-M   'P 1'
#
loop_
_entity.id
_entity.type
_entity.pdbx_description
1 polymer ?
#
loop_
_entity_poly.entity_id
_entity_poly.type
_entity_poly.pdbx_seq_one_letter_code
_entity_poly.pdbx_strand_id
1 'polypeptide(L)'
;NSSNIYGYNGKERNRGLELNAYANLLNKTLRPSLGVSFMRAELQNYQAWGSDAIINGNQQVTSPRIIAKAGVEWDTSFAEGLTLNAGLQPYGKSFQNPENTYTLPSYTTYDFGARYQTKMGGNKLTVSGAVENAFNKHYWQIQRGRSTRSFAVVGMPRTLWLKAELAF
;
A
#
# COMPACT_ATOMS: atom_id res chain seq x y z
N ASN A 1 -32.49 17.69 10.63
CA ASN A 1 -32.96 18.56 9.56
C ASN A 1 -33.78 17.76 8.57
N SER A 2 -35.07 18.10 8.46
CA SER A 2 -36.06 17.43 7.63
C SER A 2 -36.04 17.84 6.14
N SER A 3 -35.00 18.55 5.72
CA SER A 3 -34.85 18.89 4.30
C SER A 3 -33.86 17.92 3.66
N ASN A 4 -34.34 17.03 2.82
CA ASN A 4 -33.54 16.16 1.94
C ASN A 4 -32.82 16.98 0.87
N ILE A 5 -31.97 17.95 1.29
CA ILE A 5 -31.19 18.76 0.39
C ILE A 5 -29.83 18.08 0.19
N TYR A 6 -29.61 17.59 -1.01
CA TYR A 6 -28.30 17.14 -1.44
C TYR A 6 -27.42 18.35 -1.75
N GLY A 7 -26.27 18.47 -1.07
CA GLY A 7 -25.30 19.53 -1.26
C GLY A 7 -23.87 19.06 -1.03
N TYR A 8 -22.92 19.85 -1.49
CA TYR A 8 -21.50 19.62 -1.18
C TYR A 8 -21.18 20.18 0.21
N ASN A 9 -20.96 19.28 1.18
CA ASN A 9 -20.70 19.64 2.57
C ASN A 9 -19.20 19.65 2.87
N GLY A 10 -18.45 20.60 2.29
CA GLY A 10 -17.03 20.79 2.57
C GLY A 10 -16.12 20.54 1.37
N LYS A 11 -14.84 20.69 1.64
CA LYS A 11 -13.74 20.50 0.68
C LYS A 11 -12.67 19.59 1.27
N GLU A 12 -11.96 18.90 0.42
CA GLU A 12 -10.73 18.20 0.76
C GLU A 12 -9.56 18.94 0.11
N ARG A 13 -8.52 19.22 0.90
CA ARG A 13 -7.30 19.85 0.43
C ARG A 13 -6.15 18.87 0.56
N ASN A 14 -5.61 18.46 -0.57
CA ASN A 14 -4.47 17.55 -0.65
C ASN A 14 -3.21 18.32 -1.05
N ARG A 15 -2.13 18.10 -0.28
CA ARG A 15 -0.78 18.60 -0.55
C ARG A 15 0.21 17.50 -0.20
N GLY A 16 1.26 17.37 -0.96
CA GLY A 16 2.24 16.34 -0.68
C GLY A 16 3.50 16.45 -1.51
N LEU A 17 4.40 15.54 -1.22
CA LEU A 17 5.62 15.28 -1.94
C LEU A 17 5.73 13.79 -2.17
N GLU A 18 6.06 13.39 -3.39
CA GLU A 18 6.37 12.03 -3.75
C GLU A 18 7.79 11.94 -4.26
N LEU A 19 8.53 10.97 -3.73
CA LEU A 19 9.89 10.66 -4.12
C LEU A 19 9.93 9.21 -4.59
N ASN A 20 10.46 8.99 -5.79
CA ASN A 20 10.69 7.67 -6.33
C ASN A 20 12.14 7.57 -6.78
N ALA A 21 12.80 6.48 -6.38
CA ALA A 21 14.16 6.18 -6.75
C ALA A 21 14.28 4.71 -7.09
N TYR A 22 15.07 4.40 -8.10
CA TYR A 22 15.54 3.06 -8.36
C TYR A 22 16.95 3.12 -8.93
N ALA A 23 17.69 2.03 -8.78
CA ALA A 23 19.02 1.92 -9.31
C ALA A 23 19.29 0.54 -9.90
N ASN A 24 20.27 0.47 -10.79
CA ASN A 24 20.86 -0.75 -11.29
C ASN A 24 22.30 -0.81 -10.81
N LEU A 25 22.58 -1.69 -9.90
CA LEU A 25 23.88 -1.86 -9.27
C LEU A 25 24.49 -3.21 -9.66
N LEU A 26 25.78 -3.39 -9.38
CA LEU A 26 26.51 -4.65 -9.61
C LEU A 26 26.26 -5.22 -11.03
N ASN A 27 26.56 -4.41 -12.05
CA ASN A 27 26.30 -4.77 -13.46
C ASN A 27 24.82 -5.14 -13.74
N LYS A 28 23.89 -4.42 -13.08
CA LYS A 28 22.42 -4.60 -13.20
C LYS A 28 21.87 -5.87 -12.53
N THR A 29 22.68 -6.61 -11.79
CA THR A 29 22.19 -7.78 -11.06
C THR A 29 21.47 -7.44 -9.77
N LEU A 30 21.69 -6.25 -9.19
CA LEU A 30 21.01 -5.76 -8.01
C LEU A 30 20.19 -4.50 -8.34
N ARG A 31 18.90 -4.55 -8.10
CA ARG A 31 17.94 -3.50 -8.47
C ARG A 31 17.11 -3.05 -7.27
N PRO A 32 17.63 -2.14 -6.44
CA PRO A 32 16.87 -1.52 -5.37
C PRO A 32 15.85 -0.51 -5.93
N SER A 33 14.72 -0.39 -5.24
CA SER A 33 13.68 0.58 -5.50
C SER A 33 13.15 1.20 -4.20
N LEU A 34 12.78 2.47 -4.24
CA LEU A 34 12.20 3.19 -3.13
C LEU A 34 11.12 4.14 -3.66
N GLY A 35 9.95 4.10 -3.06
CA GLY A 35 8.90 5.08 -3.23
C GLY A 35 8.46 5.59 -1.86
N VAL A 36 8.37 6.90 -1.70
CA VAL A 36 7.88 7.54 -0.47
C VAL A 36 6.91 8.65 -0.85
N SER A 37 5.72 8.61 -0.26
CA SER A 37 4.71 9.64 -0.38
C SER A 37 4.45 10.26 0.99
N PHE A 38 4.63 11.57 1.06
CA PHE A 38 4.23 12.43 2.18
C PHE A 38 2.99 13.20 1.76
N MET A 39 1.86 12.95 2.38
CA MET A 39 0.61 13.59 2.02
C MET A 39 -0.06 14.23 3.23
N ARG A 40 -0.52 15.45 3.04
CA ARG A 40 -1.39 16.16 3.98
C ARG A 40 -2.74 16.38 3.31
N ALA A 41 -3.66 15.46 3.57
CA ALA A 41 -5.05 15.52 3.14
C ALA A 41 -5.89 16.05 4.29
N GLU A 42 -6.48 17.23 4.13
CA GLU A 42 -7.22 17.94 5.19
C GLU A 42 -8.66 18.23 4.77
N LEU A 43 -9.56 18.01 5.69
CA LEU A 43 -10.96 18.42 5.57
C LEU A 43 -11.08 19.93 5.82
N GLN A 44 -11.86 20.63 5.00
CA GLN A 44 -12.15 22.07 5.14
C GLN A 44 -13.66 22.28 5.04
N ASN A 45 -14.22 23.00 6.03
CA ASN A 45 -15.66 23.27 6.12
C ASN A 45 -16.48 22.00 5.93
N TYR A 46 -15.99 20.89 6.46
CA TYR A 46 -16.65 19.59 6.31
C TYR A 46 -17.64 19.38 7.44
N GLN A 47 -18.87 19.05 7.09
CA GLN A 47 -19.91 18.67 8.05
C GLN A 47 -20.16 17.17 7.91
N ALA A 48 -19.91 16.44 8.98
CA ALA A 48 -20.21 15.01 9.03
C ALA A 48 -21.73 14.80 9.07
N TRP A 49 -22.23 13.75 8.45
CA TRP A 49 -23.63 13.45 8.48
C TRP A 49 -24.13 13.20 9.91
N GLY A 50 -25.24 13.86 10.27
CA GLY A 50 -25.84 13.76 11.60
C GLY A 50 -25.09 14.59 12.67
N SER A 51 -24.20 15.49 12.26
CA SER A 51 -23.50 16.41 13.14
C SER A 51 -23.67 17.85 12.65
N ASP A 52 -23.86 18.78 13.59
CA ASP A 52 -23.86 20.22 13.31
C ASP A 52 -22.46 20.83 13.37
N ALA A 53 -21.46 20.04 13.78
CA ALA A 53 -20.09 20.50 13.91
C ALA A 53 -19.40 20.64 12.55
N ILE A 54 -18.75 21.78 12.33
CA ILE A 54 -17.90 22.02 11.16
C ILE A 54 -16.47 21.58 11.49
N ILE A 55 -15.94 20.69 10.67
CA ILE A 55 -14.60 20.13 10.81
C ILE A 55 -13.64 20.88 9.88
N ASN A 56 -12.55 21.40 10.43
CA ASN A 56 -11.49 22.08 9.70
C ASN A 56 -10.11 21.61 10.15
N GLY A 57 -9.25 21.30 9.17
CA GLY A 57 -7.85 20.93 9.41
C GLY A 57 -7.63 19.49 9.84
N ASN A 58 -8.69 18.73 10.08
CA ASN A 58 -8.57 17.30 10.40
C ASN A 58 -8.06 16.52 9.18
N GLN A 59 -7.30 15.48 9.46
CA GLN A 59 -6.81 14.58 8.43
C GLN A 59 -7.98 13.81 7.82
N GLN A 60 -8.00 13.73 6.50
CA GLN A 60 -8.94 12.90 5.77
C GLN A 60 -8.81 11.43 6.18
N VAL A 61 -9.93 10.78 6.39
CA VAL A 61 -9.98 9.33 6.63
C VAL A 61 -9.37 8.60 5.44
N THR A 62 -8.75 7.45 5.65
CA THR A 62 -8.08 6.65 4.60
C THR A 62 -6.79 7.23 4.02
N SER A 63 -6.36 8.41 4.45
CA SER A 63 -5.17 9.08 3.91
C SER A 63 -4.09 9.21 4.99
N PRO A 64 -3.22 8.20 5.19
CA PRO A 64 -2.09 8.34 6.10
C PRO A 64 -1.13 9.41 5.57
N ARG A 65 -0.43 10.08 6.48
CA ARG A 65 0.52 11.13 6.10
C ARG A 65 1.77 10.61 5.39
N ILE A 66 2.09 9.34 5.63
CA ILE A 66 3.28 8.69 5.06
C ILE A 66 2.88 7.32 4.58
N ILE A 67 3.21 7.04 3.33
CA ILE A 67 3.20 5.70 2.74
C ILE A 67 4.56 5.54 2.07
N ALA A 68 5.21 4.41 2.30
CA ALA A 68 6.42 4.09 1.57
C ALA A 68 6.41 2.65 1.08
N LYS A 69 7.21 2.40 0.08
CA LYS A 69 7.50 1.07 -0.44
C LYS A 69 8.98 1.02 -0.78
N ALA A 70 9.70 0.07 -0.21
CA ALA A 70 11.05 -0.22 -0.61
C ALA A 70 11.16 -1.68 -1.03
N GLY A 71 11.99 -1.94 -2.02
CA GLY A 71 12.21 -3.27 -2.54
C GLY A 71 13.58 -3.44 -3.13
N VAL A 72 14.00 -4.69 -3.28
CA VAL A 72 15.21 -5.07 -3.97
C VAL A 72 14.96 -6.35 -4.76
N GLU A 73 15.46 -6.39 -5.97
CA GLU A 73 15.59 -7.62 -6.75
C GLU A 73 17.09 -7.91 -6.94
N TRP A 74 17.43 -9.18 -6.83
CA TRP A 74 18.81 -9.64 -7.00
C TRP A 74 18.84 -10.87 -7.89
N ASP A 75 19.48 -10.74 -9.06
CA ASP A 75 19.83 -11.87 -9.90
C ASP A 75 21.07 -12.54 -9.30
N THR A 76 20.90 -13.74 -8.78
CA THR A 76 21.93 -14.40 -8.01
C THR A 76 23.10 -14.86 -8.90
N SER A 77 24.32 -14.77 -8.36
CA SER A 77 25.52 -15.27 -9.05
C SER A 77 25.76 -16.78 -8.87
N PHE A 78 25.12 -17.38 -7.86
CA PHE A 78 25.30 -18.80 -7.51
C PHE A 78 24.30 -19.75 -8.21
N ALA A 79 23.24 -19.20 -8.82
CA ALA A 79 22.26 -19.98 -9.56
C ALA A 79 21.76 -19.19 -10.78
N GLU A 80 22.20 -19.59 -11.96
CA GLU A 80 21.79 -18.95 -13.22
C GLU A 80 20.26 -19.02 -13.38
N GLY A 81 19.67 -17.90 -13.75
CA GLY A 81 18.21 -17.77 -13.91
C GLY A 81 17.42 -17.56 -12.63
N LEU A 82 18.06 -17.57 -11.45
CA LEU A 82 17.39 -17.30 -10.16
C LEU A 82 17.47 -15.81 -9.80
N THR A 83 16.31 -15.19 -9.64
CA THR A 83 16.14 -13.85 -9.08
C THR A 83 15.46 -13.97 -7.72
N LEU A 84 16.04 -13.38 -6.68
CA LEU A 84 15.41 -13.21 -5.37
C LEU A 84 14.87 -11.78 -5.26
N ASN A 85 13.77 -11.61 -4.55
CA ASN A 85 13.23 -10.30 -4.24
C ASN A 85 12.81 -10.19 -2.77
N ALA A 86 12.95 -8.98 -2.24
CA ALA A 86 12.46 -8.63 -0.92
C ALA A 86 11.85 -7.23 -0.97
N GLY A 87 10.81 -7.01 -0.18
CA GLY A 87 10.12 -5.75 -0.11
C GLY A 87 9.62 -5.45 1.30
N LEU A 88 9.42 -4.17 1.58
CA LEU A 88 8.75 -3.70 2.77
C LEU A 88 7.82 -2.53 2.44
N GLN A 89 6.71 -2.45 3.15
CA GLN A 89 5.69 -1.42 2.95
C GLN A 89 5.29 -0.83 4.31
N PRO A 90 5.96 0.24 4.77
CA PRO A 90 5.51 1.01 5.92
C PRO A 90 4.30 1.86 5.56
N TYR A 91 3.30 1.81 6.42
CA TYR A 91 2.06 2.57 6.31
C TYR A 91 1.87 3.41 7.58
N GLY A 92 1.73 4.71 7.43
CA GLY A 92 1.54 5.64 8.53
C GLY A 92 0.18 5.46 9.21
N LYS A 93 0.02 6.03 10.38
CA LYS A 93 -1.27 6.05 11.07
C LYS A 93 -2.32 6.76 10.23
N SER A 94 -3.56 6.30 10.34
CA SER A 94 -4.74 6.93 9.73
C SER A 94 -5.88 7.05 10.73
N PHE A 95 -7.00 7.63 10.31
CA PHE A 95 -8.16 7.81 11.17
C PHE A 95 -9.38 7.15 10.52
N GLN A 96 -10.25 6.60 11.37
CA GLN A 96 -11.47 5.94 10.93
C GLN A 96 -12.63 6.93 10.72
N ASN A 97 -12.59 8.07 11.41
CA ASN A 97 -13.65 9.06 11.38
C ASN A 97 -13.12 10.48 11.06
N PRO A 98 -13.95 11.36 10.50
CA PRO A 98 -13.56 12.73 10.14
C PRO A 98 -13.11 13.58 11.35
N GLU A 99 -13.61 13.30 12.54
CA GLU A 99 -13.26 13.97 13.80
C GLU A 99 -11.83 13.61 14.26
N ASN A 100 -11.22 12.59 13.67
CA ASN A 100 -9.91 12.04 14.03
C ASN A 100 -9.82 11.53 15.48
N THR A 101 -10.93 11.08 16.04
CA THR A 101 -10.97 10.52 17.41
C THR A 101 -10.59 9.04 17.46
N TYR A 102 -10.80 8.29 16.36
CA TYR A 102 -10.44 6.88 16.25
C TYR A 102 -9.24 6.71 15.34
N THR A 103 -8.09 6.37 15.95
CA THR A 103 -6.82 6.18 15.26
C THR A 103 -6.62 4.71 14.87
N LEU A 104 -6.23 4.47 13.63
CA LEU A 104 -5.67 3.20 13.19
C LEU A 104 -4.15 3.27 13.24
N PRO A 105 -3.50 2.33 13.95
CA PRO A 105 -2.04 2.33 14.11
C PRO A 105 -1.31 2.20 12.77
N SER A 106 -0.09 2.74 12.73
CA SER A 106 0.85 2.45 11.66
C SER A 106 1.27 0.98 11.65
N TYR A 107 1.62 0.47 10.50
CA TYR A 107 2.13 -0.89 10.35
C TYR A 107 3.17 -0.97 9.23
N THR A 108 3.92 -2.07 9.21
CA THR A 108 4.82 -2.42 8.12
C THR A 108 4.62 -3.89 7.78
N THR A 109 4.49 -4.19 6.50
CA THR A 109 4.53 -5.55 5.98
C THR A 109 5.86 -5.80 5.27
N TYR A 110 6.24 -7.06 5.19
CA TYR A 110 7.45 -7.54 4.52
C TYR A 110 7.09 -8.67 3.59
N ASP A 111 7.60 -8.60 2.38
CA ASP A 111 7.34 -9.57 1.33
C ASP A 111 8.65 -10.14 0.81
N PHE A 112 8.67 -11.44 0.53
CA PHE A 112 9.82 -12.13 -0.06
C PHE A 112 9.36 -12.99 -1.22
N GLY A 113 10.21 -13.11 -2.23
CA GLY A 113 9.89 -13.94 -3.37
C GLY A 113 11.12 -14.43 -4.11
N ALA A 114 10.88 -15.38 -4.98
CA ALA A 114 11.87 -15.92 -5.90
C ALA A 114 11.25 -16.17 -7.28
N ARG A 115 12.02 -15.96 -8.32
CA ARG A 115 11.69 -16.27 -9.71
C ARG A 115 12.84 -17.05 -10.31
N TYR A 116 12.53 -18.22 -10.86
CA TYR A 116 13.49 -19.04 -11.57
C TYR A 116 13.10 -19.16 -13.06
N GLN A 117 14.04 -18.84 -13.93
CA GLN A 117 13.87 -18.92 -15.37
C GLN A 117 14.82 -19.96 -15.94
N THR A 118 14.28 -20.89 -16.72
CA THR A 118 15.04 -21.94 -17.39
C THR A 118 14.41 -22.28 -18.74
N LYS A 119 15.00 -23.23 -19.47
CA LYS A 119 14.44 -23.77 -20.71
C LYS A 119 13.93 -25.19 -20.46
N MET A 120 12.76 -25.50 -20.99
CA MET A 120 12.16 -26.83 -20.99
C MET A 120 11.69 -27.19 -22.38
N GLY A 121 12.31 -28.17 -23.00
CA GLY A 121 11.99 -28.57 -24.37
C GLY A 121 12.21 -27.47 -25.44
N GLY A 122 13.19 -26.58 -25.21
CA GLY A 122 13.46 -25.41 -26.06
C GLY A 122 12.63 -24.16 -25.71
N ASN A 123 11.57 -24.30 -24.97
CA ASN A 123 10.66 -23.23 -24.54
C ASN A 123 11.12 -22.60 -23.21
N LYS A 124 10.81 -21.32 -23.01
CA LYS A 124 11.14 -20.61 -21.77
C LYS A 124 10.15 -20.99 -20.67
N LEU A 125 10.65 -21.60 -19.59
CA LEU A 125 9.88 -21.87 -18.37
C LEU A 125 10.25 -20.83 -17.31
N THR A 126 9.25 -20.19 -16.72
CA THR A 126 9.40 -19.30 -15.57
C THR A 126 8.56 -19.83 -14.42
N VAL A 127 9.19 -20.09 -13.27
CA VAL A 127 8.52 -20.45 -12.02
C VAL A 127 8.76 -19.32 -11.04
N SER A 128 7.67 -18.83 -10.41
CA SER A 128 7.73 -17.74 -9.43
C SER A 128 6.93 -18.09 -8.20
N GLY A 129 7.45 -17.73 -7.04
CA GLY A 129 6.74 -17.88 -5.77
C GLY A 129 7.03 -16.68 -4.87
N ALA A 130 6.07 -16.34 -4.02
CA ALA A 130 6.26 -15.32 -3.02
C ALA A 130 5.48 -15.61 -1.73
N VAL A 131 5.96 -15.00 -0.66
CA VAL A 131 5.27 -14.86 0.61
C VAL A 131 5.04 -13.39 0.87
N GLU A 132 3.77 -12.97 0.89
CA GLU A 132 3.34 -11.63 1.23
C GLU A 132 3.01 -11.58 2.71
N ASN A 133 3.25 -10.41 3.34
CA ASN A 133 3.12 -10.24 4.79
C ASN A 133 3.82 -11.40 5.56
N ALA A 134 5.08 -11.64 5.25
CA ALA A 134 5.83 -12.83 5.67
C ALA A 134 5.85 -13.03 7.20
N PHE A 135 5.81 -11.96 7.98
CA PHE A 135 5.77 -12.00 9.44
C PHE A 135 4.36 -12.06 10.01
N ASN A 136 3.33 -12.25 9.15
CA ASN A 136 1.93 -12.33 9.53
C ASN A 136 1.49 -11.16 10.42
N LYS A 137 1.88 -9.93 10.06
CA LYS A 137 1.48 -8.72 10.78
C LYS A 137 -0.03 -8.56 10.69
N HIS A 138 -0.70 -8.50 11.83
CA HIS A 138 -2.11 -8.12 11.89
C HIS A 138 -2.21 -6.59 11.87
N TYR A 139 -3.05 -6.07 10.97
CA TYR A 139 -3.24 -4.64 10.79
C TYR A 139 -4.66 -4.34 10.30
N TRP A 140 -5.05 -3.08 10.42
CA TRP A 140 -6.34 -2.60 9.96
C TRP A 140 -6.17 -1.72 8.74
N GLN A 141 -7.04 -1.91 7.77
CA GLN A 141 -7.18 -1.05 6.60
C GLN A 141 -8.54 -0.38 6.61
N ILE A 142 -8.61 0.84 6.08
CA ILE A 142 -9.87 1.54 5.92
C ILE A 142 -10.38 1.31 4.50
N GLN A 143 -11.64 0.90 4.39
CA GLN A 143 -12.39 0.93 3.15
C GLN A 143 -13.45 2.02 3.21
N ARG A 144 -13.54 2.82 2.15
CA ARG A 144 -14.67 3.74 1.97
C ARG A 144 -15.90 2.93 1.62
N GLY A 145 -16.95 3.05 2.44
CA GLY A 145 -18.27 2.59 2.09
C GLY A 145 -18.94 3.53 1.09
N ARG A 146 -20.08 3.11 0.52
CA ARG A 146 -20.91 3.96 -0.37
C ARG A 146 -21.50 5.19 0.31
N SER A 147 -21.57 5.18 1.63
CA SER A 147 -22.00 6.34 2.44
C SER A 147 -20.77 6.98 3.08
N THR A 148 -20.95 8.08 3.78
CA THR A 148 -19.93 8.80 4.55
C THR A 148 -19.26 7.96 5.66
N ARG A 149 -19.65 6.70 5.81
CA ARG A 149 -19.07 5.78 6.79
C ARG A 149 -17.89 5.02 6.19
N SER A 150 -16.76 5.07 6.88
CA SER A 150 -15.58 4.25 6.61
C SER A 150 -15.63 3.01 7.50
N PHE A 151 -15.18 1.88 6.95
CA PHE A 151 -15.09 0.63 7.69
C PHE A 151 -13.62 0.25 7.83
N ALA A 152 -13.24 -0.18 9.03
CA ALA A 152 -11.96 -0.84 9.24
C ALA A 152 -12.13 -2.33 8.92
N VAL A 153 -11.28 -2.84 8.05
CA VAL A 153 -11.20 -4.26 7.72
C VAL A 153 -9.83 -4.81 8.10
N VAL A 154 -9.78 -6.07 8.44
CA VAL A 154 -8.49 -6.73 8.71
C VAL A 154 -7.71 -6.82 7.41
N GLY A 155 -6.43 -6.45 7.47
CA GLY A 155 -5.51 -6.58 6.33
C GLY A 155 -5.23 -8.04 5.99
N MET A 156 -4.68 -8.27 4.79
CA MET A 156 -4.34 -9.61 4.32
C MET A 156 -3.37 -10.30 5.28
N PRO A 157 -3.64 -11.54 5.70
CA PRO A 157 -2.70 -12.34 6.49
C PRO A 157 -1.49 -12.71 5.63
N ARG A 158 -0.54 -13.43 6.22
CA ARG A 158 0.53 -14.06 5.44
C ARG A 158 -0.08 -14.92 4.33
N THR A 159 0.29 -14.61 3.11
CA THR A 159 -0.23 -15.24 1.90
C THR A 159 0.93 -15.82 1.10
N LEU A 160 0.77 -17.02 0.64
CA LEU A 160 1.71 -17.72 -0.23
C LEU A 160 1.09 -17.87 -1.62
N TRP A 161 1.86 -17.62 -2.67
CA TRP A 161 1.44 -17.94 -4.02
C TRP A 161 2.59 -18.56 -4.82
N LEU A 162 2.22 -19.35 -5.82
CA LEU A 162 3.11 -20.00 -6.76
C LEU A 162 2.54 -19.86 -8.17
N LYS A 163 3.40 -19.55 -9.13
CA LYS A 163 3.04 -19.40 -10.54
C LYS A 163 4.07 -20.11 -11.42
N ALA A 164 3.61 -20.81 -12.44
CA ALA A 164 4.45 -21.35 -13.50
C ALA A 164 3.94 -20.86 -14.86
N GLU A 165 4.85 -20.44 -15.72
CA GLU A 165 4.57 -19.95 -17.09
C GLU A 165 5.50 -20.65 -18.08
N LEU A 166 4.94 -21.23 -19.13
CA LEU A 166 5.67 -21.80 -20.26
C LEU A 166 5.35 -20.96 -21.49
N ALA A 167 6.37 -20.36 -22.10
CA ALA A 167 6.23 -19.63 -23.35
C ALA A 167 6.62 -20.55 -24.52
N PHE A 168 5.70 -20.72 -25.47
CA PHE A 168 5.87 -21.52 -26.70
C PHE A 168 6.38 -20.67 -27.85
#